data_a03f35b6eeecc2e180531872a93f9a1f
#
_entry.id   a03f35b6eeecc2e180531872a93f9a1f
#
_cell.length_a   1.000
_cell.length_b   1.000
_cell.length_c   1.000
_cell.angle_alpha   90.00
_cell.angle_beta   90.00
_cell.angle_gamma   90.00
#
_symmetry.space_group_name_H-M   'P 1'
#
loop_
_entity.id
_entity.type
_entity.pdbx_description
1 polymer ?
#
loop_
_entity_poly.entity_id
_entity_poly.type
_entity_poly.pdbx_seq_one_letter_code
_entity_poly.pdbx_strand_id
1 'polypeptide(L)'
;MSESEALSPYLDTAPLAAGDTVRLIAPSGPTDEESLQRAIAQLESWGLNVVPGDNVRGRHPLVKYLAGTDAERRSDLVDAWCDPDTDAVIALRGGFGAMRLLDGIDFEHMREHMLRRDGRPKLLTGSSDITALHQAWEHHLGVATLFCPMVGNDPFKNSTVVPDEVASWLFRPWGGRELGFPADEPAGASASEASLKWSKWSQKTGDGETISTTQDGTAEETAAARPLSRAQTLVPGTAQGRLGGGNLSLVAAGMGSPELIDVRERRERRGPSILVLEDVDEELYRLDNLMVQLVRGGWFTSADAVVLGSWQDCAPVHEVEALMIDYLGGLGIPIVSEMGFGHDPDAPSAPLGVDVTLEAEPGERPRLWVDQAGART
;
A
#
# COMPACT_ATOMS: atom_id res chain seq x y z
N MET A 1 -19.32 19.53 -27.23
CA MET A 1 -19.60 18.57 -26.15
C MET A 1 -19.05 17.25 -26.66
N SER A 2 -17.83 16.97 -26.35
CA SER A 2 -17.15 15.73 -26.73
C SER A 2 -17.76 14.58 -25.91
N GLU A 3 -18.03 13.47 -26.59
CA GLU A 3 -18.34 12.19 -26.00
C GLU A 3 -17.38 11.92 -24.83
N SER A 4 -17.95 11.56 -23.68
CA SER A 4 -17.16 11.13 -22.53
C SER A 4 -16.27 9.98 -23.01
N GLU A 5 -14.97 10.23 -23.15
CA GLU A 5 -14.01 9.15 -23.24
C GLU A 5 -14.22 8.29 -21.99
N ALA A 6 -14.87 7.15 -22.16
CA ALA A 6 -14.85 6.13 -21.15
C ALA A 6 -13.35 5.92 -20.82
N LEU A 7 -12.97 6.19 -19.58
CA LEU A 7 -11.60 5.94 -19.14
C LEU A 7 -11.26 4.52 -19.56
N SER A 8 -10.14 4.40 -20.26
CA SER A 8 -9.55 3.11 -20.62
C SER A 8 -9.60 2.17 -19.41
N PRO A 9 -9.82 0.86 -19.60
CA PRO A 9 -9.81 -0.07 -18.49
C PRO A 9 -8.52 0.15 -17.67
N TYR A 10 -8.65 0.08 -16.34
CA TYR A 10 -7.55 0.29 -15.42
C TYR A 10 -6.34 -0.54 -15.85
N LEU A 11 -5.20 0.10 -15.98
CA LEU A 11 -4.01 -0.58 -16.45
C LEU A 11 -3.37 -1.33 -15.27
N ASP A 12 -3.43 -2.65 -15.30
CA ASP A 12 -2.75 -3.49 -14.33
C ASP A 12 -1.24 -3.34 -14.49
N THR A 13 -0.58 -3.06 -13.39
CA THR A 13 0.87 -2.99 -13.36
C THR A 13 1.47 -4.38 -13.55
N ALA A 14 2.37 -4.52 -14.50
CA ALA A 14 3.09 -5.77 -14.66
C ALA A 14 4.20 -5.91 -13.60
N PRO A 15 4.58 -7.14 -13.22
CA PRO A 15 5.68 -7.36 -12.31
C PRO A 15 6.99 -6.79 -12.85
N LEU A 16 7.86 -6.39 -11.93
CA LEU A 16 9.25 -6.03 -12.22
C LEU A 16 10.07 -7.28 -12.54
N ALA A 17 11.18 -7.07 -13.21
CA ALA A 17 12.18 -8.10 -13.51
C ALA A 17 13.58 -7.63 -13.09
N ALA A 18 14.51 -8.56 -12.94
CA ALA A 18 15.90 -8.20 -12.73
C ALA A 18 16.43 -7.34 -13.90
N GLY A 19 17.09 -6.24 -13.58
CA GLY A 19 17.55 -5.24 -14.52
C GLY A 19 16.60 -4.06 -14.71
N ASP A 20 15.35 -4.12 -14.21
CA ASP A 20 14.44 -2.98 -14.22
C ASP A 20 14.99 -1.85 -13.33
N THR A 21 14.69 -0.62 -13.72
CA THR A 21 15.14 0.58 -13.03
C THR A 21 14.05 1.11 -12.09
N VAL A 22 14.41 1.28 -10.83
CA VAL A 22 13.52 1.87 -9.81
C VAL A 22 14.10 3.19 -9.32
N ARG A 23 13.23 4.21 -9.19
CA ARG A 23 13.61 5.50 -8.63
C ARG A 23 13.07 5.63 -7.21
N LEU A 24 13.97 6.00 -6.29
CA LEU A 24 13.60 6.27 -4.90
C LEU A 24 13.24 7.73 -4.73
N ILE A 25 12.12 7.99 -4.05
CA ILE A 25 11.66 9.35 -3.75
C ILE A 25 11.37 9.49 -2.25
N ALA A 26 11.46 10.73 -1.75
CA ALA A 26 11.07 11.10 -0.39
C ALA A 26 9.94 12.16 -0.42
N PRO A 27 8.71 11.80 -0.81
CA PRO A 27 7.64 12.79 -1.05
C PRO A 27 7.07 13.37 0.25
N SER A 28 7.38 12.76 1.39
CA SER A 28 6.83 13.06 2.71
C SER A 28 7.93 13.44 3.71
N GLY A 29 8.16 12.59 4.69
CA GLY A 29 9.17 12.78 5.73
C GLY A 29 10.60 12.48 5.28
N PRO A 30 11.60 13.03 5.99
CA PRO A 30 13.01 12.83 5.67
C PRO A 30 13.49 11.44 6.08
N THR A 31 14.32 10.81 5.25
CA THR A 31 14.99 9.54 5.52
C THR A 31 16.45 9.81 5.94
N ASP A 32 16.96 9.11 6.95
CA ASP A 32 18.37 9.16 7.30
C ASP A 32 19.24 8.39 6.29
N GLU A 33 20.53 8.70 6.26
CA GLU A 33 21.46 8.12 5.28
C GLU A 33 21.60 6.60 5.44
N GLU A 34 21.60 6.08 6.66
CA GLU A 34 21.73 4.65 6.92
C GLU A 34 20.50 3.89 6.37
N SER A 35 19.30 4.41 6.59
CA SER A 35 18.06 3.86 6.06
C SER A 35 18.02 3.91 4.54
N LEU A 36 18.48 5.02 3.94
CA LEU A 36 18.58 5.15 2.49
C LEU A 36 19.55 4.11 1.89
N GLN A 37 20.74 3.94 2.48
CA GLN A 37 21.71 2.98 1.98
C GLN A 37 21.22 1.54 2.13
N ARG A 38 20.52 1.22 3.23
CA ARG A 38 19.87 -0.10 3.38
C ARG A 38 18.79 -0.34 2.33
N ALA A 39 17.95 0.66 2.06
CA ALA A 39 16.92 0.56 1.03
C ALA A 39 17.54 0.30 -0.36
N ILE A 40 18.60 1.02 -0.72
CA ILE A 40 19.33 0.83 -1.97
C ILE A 40 19.89 -0.61 -2.04
N ALA A 41 20.67 -1.02 -1.03
CA ALA A 41 21.28 -2.34 -0.99
C ALA A 41 20.24 -3.46 -1.08
N GLN A 42 19.09 -3.27 -0.43
CA GLN A 42 17.98 -4.23 -0.47
C GLN A 42 17.42 -4.40 -1.89
N LEU A 43 17.10 -3.31 -2.54
CA LEU A 43 16.53 -3.32 -3.90
C LEU A 43 17.55 -3.82 -4.94
N GLU A 44 18.82 -3.43 -4.81
CA GLU A 44 19.91 -3.97 -5.65
C GLU A 44 20.12 -5.47 -5.44
N SER A 45 19.94 -5.97 -4.21
CA SER A 45 20.01 -7.40 -3.93
C SER A 45 18.94 -8.21 -4.64
N TRP A 46 17.82 -7.59 -4.99
CA TRP A 46 16.76 -8.17 -5.82
C TRP A 46 17.06 -8.07 -7.33
N GLY A 47 18.20 -7.49 -7.71
CA GLY A 47 18.65 -7.34 -9.09
C GLY A 47 18.11 -6.09 -9.79
N LEU A 48 17.55 -5.13 -9.05
CA LEU A 48 17.06 -3.87 -9.61
C LEU A 48 18.19 -2.85 -9.77
N ASN A 49 18.07 -1.97 -10.76
CA ASN A 49 18.90 -0.77 -10.89
C ASN A 49 18.25 0.34 -10.06
N VAL A 50 18.94 0.81 -9.02
CA VAL A 50 18.36 1.77 -8.08
C VAL A 50 18.91 3.17 -8.32
N VAL A 51 18.03 4.14 -8.56
CA VAL A 51 18.38 5.54 -8.79
C VAL A 51 17.68 6.42 -7.76
N PRO A 52 18.38 6.91 -6.72
CA PRO A 52 17.80 7.88 -5.80
C PRO A 52 17.50 9.21 -6.50
N GLY A 53 16.37 9.83 -6.17
CA GLY A 53 16.08 11.20 -6.59
C GLY A 53 17.11 12.19 -6.03
N ASP A 54 17.27 13.31 -6.69
CA ASP A 54 18.32 14.30 -6.35
C ASP A 54 18.11 14.91 -4.95
N ASN A 55 16.85 14.98 -4.49
CA ASN A 55 16.48 15.61 -3.22
C ASN A 55 16.12 14.62 -2.10
N VAL A 56 16.30 13.31 -2.28
CA VAL A 56 15.94 12.30 -1.25
C VAL A 56 16.67 12.48 0.09
N ARG A 57 17.84 13.17 0.08
CA ARG A 57 18.60 13.55 1.27
C ARG A 57 18.22 14.90 1.82
N GLY A 58 17.26 15.56 1.19
CA GLY A 58 16.82 16.90 1.53
C GLY A 58 16.27 17.01 2.96
N ARG A 59 16.26 18.24 3.45
CA ARG A 59 15.63 18.63 4.71
C ARG A 59 15.00 19.98 4.51
N HIS A 60 13.73 20.09 4.84
CA HIS A 60 13.06 21.39 4.73
C HIS A 60 13.73 22.40 5.69
N PRO A 61 14.03 23.62 5.24
CA PRO A 61 14.80 24.59 6.04
C PRO A 61 14.10 25.04 7.33
N LEU A 62 12.76 24.98 7.36
CA LEU A 62 11.97 25.46 8.50
C LEU A 62 11.24 24.34 9.26
N VAL A 63 10.79 23.29 8.57
CA VAL A 63 9.96 22.23 9.16
C VAL A 63 10.66 20.89 9.07
N LYS A 64 11.00 20.32 10.23
CA LYS A 64 11.85 19.13 10.33
C LYS A 64 11.19 17.82 9.85
N TYR A 65 9.86 17.81 9.77
CA TYR A 65 9.10 16.61 9.35
C TYR A 65 8.96 16.46 7.84
N LEU A 66 9.50 17.41 7.02
CA LEU A 66 9.50 17.31 5.56
C LEU A 66 10.89 17.02 5.01
N ALA A 67 10.98 16.17 4.01
CA ALA A 67 12.22 15.78 3.33
C ALA A 67 12.86 16.91 2.50
N GLY A 68 12.15 17.98 2.23
CA GLY A 68 12.59 19.13 1.46
C GLY A 68 11.43 20.11 1.27
N THR A 69 11.64 21.14 0.47
CA THR A 69 10.55 22.02 0.02
C THR A 69 9.56 21.24 -0.85
N ASP A 70 8.35 21.75 -0.99
CA ASP A 70 7.35 21.14 -1.88
C ASP A 70 7.86 21.05 -3.32
N ALA A 71 8.62 22.06 -3.78
CA ALA A 71 9.19 22.07 -5.12
C ALA A 71 10.25 20.97 -5.32
N GLU A 72 11.16 20.77 -4.38
CA GLU A 72 12.20 19.73 -4.44
C GLU A 72 11.57 18.33 -4.44
N ARG A 73 10.65 18.06 -3.51
CA ARG A 73 9.99 16.75 -3.38
C ARG A 73 9.11 16.44 -4.60
N ARG A 74 8.42 17.45 -5.16
CA ARG A 74 7.62 17.33 -6.37
C ARG A 74 8.49 17.11 -7.60
N SER A 75 9.63 17.81 -7.74
CA SER A 75 10.58 17.57 -8.82
C SER A 75 11.02 16.11 -8.84
N ASP A 76 11.49 15.57 -7.70
CA ASP A 76 11.91 14.16 -7.63
C ASP A 76 10.78 13.20 -8.06
N LEU A 77 9.53 13.46 -7.66
CA LEU A 77 8.39 12.64 -8.02
C LEU A 77 8.08 12.70 -9.52
N VAL A 78 8.03 13.91 -10.09
CA VAL A 78 7.71 14.11 -11.50
C VAL A 78 8.84 13.60 -12.40
N ASP A 79 10.09 13.92 -12.05
CA ASP A 79 11.28 13.46 -12.79
C ASP A 79 11.39 11.94 -12.76
N ALA A 80 11.14 11.31 -11.60
CA ALA A 80 11.11 9.86 -11.46
C ALA A 80 10.03 9.22 -12.33
N TRP A 81 8.82 9.79 -12.33
CA TRP A 81 7.70 9.22 -13.10
C TRP A 81 7.84 9.44 -14.59
N CYS A 82 8.31 10.62 -15.01
CA CYS A 82 8.39 10.98 -16.43
C CYS A 82 9.64 10.47 -17.15
N ASP A 83 10.65 9.99 -16.41
CA ASP A 83 11.85 9.40 -17.01
C ASP A 83 11.51 8.10 -17.77
N PRO A 84 11.81 8.01 -19.07
CA PRO A 84 11.49 6.84 -19.89
C PRO A 84 12.24 5.56 -19.47
N ASP A 85 13.30 5.69 -18.68
CA ASP A 85 14.08 4.56 -18.18
C ASP A 85 13.58 4.04 -16.82
N THR A 86 12.57 4.67 -16.23
CA THR A 86 11.97 4.25 -14.96
C THR A 86 10.90 3.20 -15.18
N ASP A 87 10.99 2.09 -14.43
CA ASP A 87 9.99 1.02 -14.37
C ASP A 87 9.10 1.13 -13.14
N ALA A 88 9.64 1.62 -12.02
CA ALA A 88 8.87 1.88 -10.80
C ALA A 88 9.39 3.10 -10.03
N VAL A 89 8.46 3.74 -9.30
CA VAL A 89 8.75 4.81 -8.35
C VAL A 89 8.41 4.30 -6.94
N ILE A 90 9.40 4.29 -6.06
CA ILE A 90 9.31 3.72 -4.72
C ILE A 90 9.48 4.82 -3.68
N ALA A 91 8.46 5.04 -2.86
CA ALA A 91 8.53 5.96 -1.74
C ALA A 91 9.38 5.36 -0.61
N LEU A 92 10.37 6.12 -0.13
CA LEU A 92 11.24 5.68 0.97
C LEU A 92 10.50 5.60 2.30
N ARG A 93 9.61 6.56 2.57
CA ARG A 93 8.79 6.60 3.77
C ARG A 93 7.59 7.52 3.62
N GLY A 94 6.62 7.35 4.52
CA GLY A 94 5.50 8.26 4.75
C GLY A 94 5.83 9.39 5.73
N GLY A 95 4.87 9.72 6.56
CA GLY A 95 4.92 10.82 7.52
C GLY A 95 3.88 11.87 7.17
N PHE A 96 4.30 13.00 6.61
CA PHE A 96 3.39 14.07 6.18
C PHE A 96 3.96 14.80 4.96
N GLY A 97 3.08 15.21 4.04
CA GLY A 97 3.41 16.19 3.03
C GLY A 97 3.24 15.75 1.58
N ALA A 98 2.90 14.50 1.29
CA ALA A 98 2.63 14.04 -0.07
C ALA A 98 1.47 14.79 -0.71
N MET A 99 0.39 15.04 0.03
CA MET A 99 -0.77 15.80 -0.44
C MET A 99 -0.40 17.23 -0.89
N ARG A 100 0.61 17.86 -0.26
CA ARG A 100 1.06 19.21 -0.62
C ARG A 100 1.71 19.31 -2.01
N LEU A 101 2.08 18.17 -2.59
CA LEU A 101 2.72 18.13 -3.90
C LEU A 101 1.70 18.23 -5.05
N LEU A 102 0.46 17.79 -4.79
CA LEU A 102 -0.56 17.56 -5.80
C LEU A 102 -0.93 18.83 -6.58
N ASP A 103 -1.11 19.96 -5.91
CA ASP A 103 -1.48 21.25 -6.52
C ASP A 103 -0.52 21.74 -7.63
N GLY A 104 0.68 21.21 -7.70
CA GLY A 104 1.68 21.65 -8.67
C GLY A 104 2.08 20.58 -9.68
N ILE A 105 1.36 19.46 -9.75
CA ILE A 105 1.63 18.38 -10.70
C ILE A 105 0.82 18.59 -11.98
N ASP A 106 1.49 18.50 -13.12
CA ASP A 106 0.85 18.38 -14.42
C ASP A 106 0.54 16.91 -14.69
N PHE A 107 -0.66 16.49 -14.32
CA PHE A 107 -1.12 15.11 -14.46
C PHE A 107 -1.34 14.70 -15.93
N GLU A 108 -1.56 15.65 -16.85
CA GLU A 108 -1.62 15.33 -18.29
C GLU A 108 -0.24 14.92 -18.79
N HIS A 109 0.78 15.67 -18.43
CA HIS A 109 2.17 15.33 -18.73
C HIS A 109 2.57 13.98 -18.09
N MET A 110 2.19 13.73 -16.84
CA MET A 110 2.48 12.44 -16.20
C MET A 110 1.76 11.26 -16.87
N ARG A 111 0.56 11.47 -17.40
CA ARG A 111 -0.19 10.45 -18.15
C ARG A 111 0.51 10.09 -19.46
N GLU A 112 1.07 11.06 -20.17
CA GLU A 112 1.86 10.80 -21.39
C GLU A 112 3.09 9.92 -21.12
N HIS A 113 3.62 9.93 -19.89
CA HIS A 113 4.82 9.21 -19.49
C HIS A 113 4.57 8.02 -18.55
N MET A 114 3.32 7.57 -18.38
CA MET A 114 2.97 6.52 -17.43
C MET A 114 3.40 5.12 -17.86
N LEU A 115 3.81 4.92 -19.12
CA LEU A 115 4.19 3.62 -19.62
C LEU A 115 5.71 3.44 -19.59
N ARG A 116 6.13 2.22 -19.31
CA ARG A 116 7.50 1.73 -19.48
C ARG A 116 7.85 1.61 -20.97
N ARG A 117 9.12 1.37 -21.29
CA ARG A 117 9.56 1.12 -22.67
C ARG A 117 8.89 -0.08 -23.33
N ASP A 118 8.46 -1.05 -22.57
CA ASP A 118 7.74 -2.25 -23.05
C ASP A 118 6.22 -2.04 -23.21
N GLY A 119 5.72 -0.83 -22.97
CA GLY A 119 4.32 -0.46 -23.09
C GLY A 119 3.45 -0.82 -21.87
N ARG A 120 4.04 -1.37 -20.82
CA ARG A 120 3.34 -1.67 -19.55
C ARG A 120 3.36 -0.47 -18.61
N PRO A 121 2.37 -0.32 -17.70
CA PRO A 121 2.38 0.80 -16.76
C PRO A 121 3.58 0.77 -15.81
N LYS A 122 4.05 1.95 -15.42
CA LYS A 122 4.97 2.11 -14.31
C LYS A 122 4.27 1.83 -12.99
N LEU A 123 5.02 1.36 -12.00
CA LEU A 123 4.51 1.08 -10.66
C LEU A 123 4.84 2.23 -9.71
N LEU A 124 3.86 2.66 -8.89
CA LEU A 124 4.07 3.49 -7.71
C LEU A 124 3.89 2.62 -6.46
N THR A 125 4.81 2.71 -5.48
CA THR A 125 4.69 1.97 -4.22
C THR A 125 4.83 2.87 -2.99
N GLY A 126 4.16 2.50 -1.91
CA GLY A 126 4.23 3.12 -0.60
C GLY A 126 2.98 2.91 0.21
N SER A 127 2.91 3.44 1.42
CA SER A 127 1.77 3.38 2.34
C SER A 127 1.61 4.67 3.15
N SER A 128 0.69 4.72 4.11
CA SER A 128 0.55 5.88 4.99
C SER A 128 0.26 7.16 4.20
N ASP A 129 1.06 8.21 4.37
CA ASP A 129 0.96 9.50 3.67
C ASP A 129 0.95 9.36 2.12
N ILE A 130 1.50 8.25 1.59
CA ILE A 130 1.48 7.96 0.15
C ILE A 130 0.06 7.65 -0.36
N THR A 131 -0.90 7.40 0.53
CA THR A 131 -2.32 7.31 0.17
C THR A 131 -2.77 8.49 -0.69
N ALA A 132 -2.29 9.70 -0.42
CA ALA A 132 -2.59 10.88 -1.24
C ALA A 132 -2.15 10.71 -2.71
N LEU A 133 -0.98 10.10 -2.93
CA LEU A 133 -0.49 9.81 -4.29
C LEU A 133 -1.27 8.66 -4.93
N HIS A 134 -1.58 7.60 -4.18
CA HIS A 134 -2.40 6.49 -4.69
C HIS A 134 -3.75 6.99 -5.22
N GLN A 135 -4.41 7.87 -4.48
CA GLN A 135 -5.68 8.47 -4.89
C GLN A 135 -5.53 9.35 -6.14
N ALA A 136 -4.47 10.17 -6.21
CA ALA A 136 -4.20 11.00 -7.38
C ALA A 136 -3.88 10.14 -8.61
N TRP A 137 -3.10 9.06 -8.47
CA TRP A 137 -2.82 8.09 -9.54
C TRP A 137 -4.08 7.39 -10.02
N GLU A 138 -4.93 6.98 -9.10
CA GLU A 138 -6.23 6.43 -9.43
C GLU A 138 -7.08 7.43 -10.22
N HIS A 139 -7.17 8.67 -9.75
CA HIS A 139 -8.01 9.69 -10.37
C HIS A 139 -7.51 10.13 -11.74
N HIS A 140 -6.25 10.51 -11.81
CA HIS A 140 -5.71 11.17 -13.00
C HIS A 140 -5.11 10.20 -14.01
N LEU A 141 -4.48 9.12 -13.58
CA LEU A 141 -3.73 8.24 -14.47
C LEU A 141 -4.47 6.93 -14.78
N GLY A 142 -5.33 6.47 -13.88
CA GLY A 142 -6.00 5.19 -14.04
C GLY A 142 -5.06 3.98 -13.99
N VAL A 143 -3.97 4.07 -13.24
CA VAL A 143 -2.95 3.03 -13.09
C VAL A 143 -3.04 2.40 -11.71
N ALA A 144 -2.95 1.07 -11.65
CA ALA A 144 -2.85 0.35 -10.39
C ALA A 144 -1.53 0.67 -9.67
N THR A 145 -1.58 0.70 -8.34
CA THR A 145 -0.44 1.02 -7.48
C THR A 145 -0.30 -0.04 -6.38
N LEU A 146 0.82 -0.07 -5.68
CA LEU A 146 1.04 -1.03 -4.60
C LEU A 146 1.12 -0.31 -3.24
N PHE A 147 0.09 -0.48 -2.42
CA PHE A 147 0.12 -0.07 -1.02
C PHE A 147 0.92 -1.13 -0.23
N CYS A 148 2.10 -0.78 0.26
CA CYS A 148 3.00 -1.73 0.89
C CYS A 148 3.92 -1.07 1.91
N PRO A 149 4.51 -1.85 2.84
CA PRO A 149 5.58 -1.37 3.71
C PRO A 149 6.71 -0.72 2.92
N MET A 150 7.20 0.42 3.42
CA MET A 150 8.18 1.24 2.71
C MET A 150 9.62 0.90 3.11
N VAL A 151 10.49 0.81 2.11
CA VAL A 151 11.88 0.34 2.23
C VAL A 151 12.77 1.16 3.19
N GLY A 152 12.40 2.40 3.51
CA GLY A 152 13.09 3.25 4.46
C GLY A 152 12.56 3.21 5.90
N ASN A 153 11.48 2.44 6.17
CA ASN A 153 10.83 2.37 7.48
C ASN A 153 11.33 1.19 8.33
N ASP A 154 11.07 1.28 9.65
CA ASP A 154 11.49 0.27 10.62
C ASP A 154 10.94 -1.14 10.37
N PRO A 155 9.67 -1.35 9.97
CA PRO A 155 9.19 -2.68 9.63
C PRO A 155 10.05 -3.36 8.58
N PHE A 156 10.47 -2.62 7.55
CA PHE A 156 11.32 -3.16 6.50
C PHE A 156 12.75 -3.43 6.95
N LYS A 157 13.28 -2.63 7.90
CA LYS A 157 14.63 -2.81 8.46
C LYS A 157 14.72 -3.98 9.43
N ASN A 158 13.67 -4.22 10.20
CA ASN A 158 13.69 -5.07 11.39
C ASN A 158 12.98 -6.41 11.19
N SER A 159 12.28 -6.59 10.07
CA SER A 159 11.56 -7.83 9.73
C SER A 159 12.30 -8.62 8.66
N THR A 160 12.28 -9.93 8.77
CA THR A 160 12.73 -10.84 7.70
C THR A 160 11.57 -11.23 6.78
N VAL A 161 10.33 -11.05 7.23
CA VAL A 161 9.11 -11.44 6.50
C VAL A 161 8.67 -10.37 5.51
N VAL A 162 8.71 -9.09 5.95
CA VAL A 162 8.23 -7.97 5.14
C VAL A 162 8.96 -7.80 3.81
N PRO A 163 10.30 -7.89 3.73
CA PRO A 163 10.98 -7.82 2.44
C PRO A 163 10.59 -8.91 1.46
N ASP A 164 10.42 -10.15 1.91
CA ASP A 164 10.00 -11.26 1.07
C ASP A 164 8.55 -11.10 0.57
N GLU A 165 7.69 -10.60 1.43
CA GLU A 165 6.30 -10.30 1.11
C GLU A 165 6.22 -9.21 0.03
N VAL A 166 6.88 -8.06 0.24
CA VAL A 166 6.94 -6.96 -0.74
C VAL A 166 7.56 -7.42 -2.06
N ALA A 167 8.70 -8.15 -2.02
CA ALA A 167 9.33 -8.70 -3.21
C ALA A 167 8.36 -9.62 -3.98
N SER A 168 7.55 -10.39 -3.28
CA SER A 168 6.56 -11.26 -3.92
C SER A 168 5.56 -10.47 -4.77
N TRP A 169 5.14 -9.28 -4.31
CA TRP A 169 4.23 -8.39 -5.05
C TRP A 169 4.92 -7.59 -6.15
N LEU A 170 6.20 -7.28 -5.99
CA LEU A 170 6.97 -6.59 -7.02
C LEU A 170 7.29 -7.50 -8.23
N PHE A 171 7.57 -8.78 -7.99
CA PHE A 171 8.14 -9.67 -9.02
C PHE A 171 7.20 -10.77 -9.52
N ARG A 172 5.98 -10.90 -9.00
CA ARG A 172 5.03 -11.91 -9.46
C ARG A 172 3.72 -11.27 -9.92
N PRO A 173 3.02 -11.88 -10.88
CA PRO A 173 1.68 -11.44 -11.27
C PRO A 173 0.74 -11.37 -10.07
N TRP A 174 -0.17 -10.39 -10.08
CA TRP A 174 -1.09 -10.15 -8.96
C TRP A 174 -2.36 -10.99 -9.04
N GLY A 175 -2.85 -11.29 -10.24
CA GLY A 175 -4.09 -12.02 -10.44
C GLY A 175 -4.13 -13.41 -9.80
N GLY A 176 -5.24 -13.75 -9.14
CA GLY A 176 -5.45 -15.02 -8.45
C GLY A 176 -4.78 -15.13 -7.08
N ARG A 177 -4.15 -14.07 -6.57
CA ARG A 177 -3.48 -14.06 -5.27
C ARG A 177 -4.41 -13.63 -4.16
N GLU A 178 -4.35 -14.32 -3.03
CA GLU A 178 -5.03 -13.92 -1.80
C GLU A 178 -4.25 -12.79 -1.12
N LEU A 179 -5.00 -11.81 -0.61
CA LEU A 179 -4.52 -10.62 0.08
C LEU A 179 -4.57 -10.84 1.61
N GLY A 180 -3.73 -10.15 2.33
CA GLY A 180 -3.61 -10.32 3.76
C GLY A 180 -2.64 -11.46 4.11
N PHE A 181 -2.87 -12.13 5.25
CA PHE A 181 -2.09 -13.28 5.68
C PHE A 181 -2.85 -14.58 5.36
N PRO A 182 -2.61 -15.24 4.22
CA PRO A 182 -3.28 -16.50 3.90
C PRO A 182 -2.95 -17.56 4.96
N ALA A 183 -3.97 -18.30 5.40
CA ALA A 183 -3.85 -19.25 6.53
C ALA A 183 -2.91 -20.43 6.22
N ASP A 184 -2.73 -20.82 4.96
CA ASP A 184 -2.17 -22.11 4.55
C ASP A 184 -1.21 -22.07 3.34
N GLU A 185 -0.42 -21.03 3.15
CA GLU A 185 0.73 -21.25 2.27
C GLU A 185 1.78 -22.07 3.07
N PRO A 186 2.08 -23.33 2.69
CA PRO A 186 3.13 -24.06 3.33
C PRO A 186 4.44 -23.28 3.17
N ALA A 187 5.20 -23.16 4.24
CA ALA A 187 6.56 -22.64 4.22
C ALA A 187 7.39 -23.49 3.24
N GLY A 188 7.35 -23.17 1.94
CA GLY A 188 7.98 -24.00 0.90
C GLY A 188 7.44 -23.81 -0.51
N ALA A 189 6.43 -22.97 -0.77
CA ALA A 189 6.11 -22.59 -2.14
C ALA A 189 7.33 -21.86 -2.71
N SER A 190 7.98 -22.48 -3.69
CA SER A 190 9.29 -22.12 -4.25
C SER A 190 9.48 -20.61 -4.38
N ALA A 191 10.23 -20.05 -3.46
CA ALA A 191 10.76 -18.70 -3.60
C ALA A 191 11.42 -18.60 -4.98
N SER A 192 11.15 -17.54 -5.73
CA SER A 192 11.89 -17.23 -6.95
C SER A 192 13.40 -17.21 -6.64
N GLU A 193 14.27 -17.40 -7.62
CA GLU A 193 15.73 -17.32 -7.39
C GLU A 193 16.16 -16.02 -6.69
N ALA A 194 15.38 -14.93 -6.85
CA ALA A 194 15.58 -13.67 -6.15
C ALA A 194 15.30 -13.79 -4.64
N SER A 195 14.21 -14.45 -4.25
CA SER A 195 13.87 -14.71 -2.84
C SER A 195 14.91 -15.66 -2.19
N LEU A 196 15.44 -16.65 -2.94
CA LEU A 196 16.52 -17.54 -2.47
C LEU A 196 17.85 -16.80 -2.28
N LYS A 197 18.16 -15.81 -3.12
CA LYS A 197 19.34 -14.95 -2.93
C LYS A 197 19.16 -14.05 -1.70
N TRP A 198 17.96 -13.57 -1.46
CA TRP A 198 17.61 -12.76 -0.30
C TRP A 198 17.76 -13.52 1.02
N SER A 199 17.17 -14.71 1.15
CA SER A 199 17.28 -15.51 2.38
C SER A 199 18.73 -15.86 2.72
N LYS A 200 19.60 -16.01 1.71
CA LYS A 200 21.04 -16.21 1.90
C LYS A 200 21.80 -14.95 2.30
N TRP A 201 21.28 -13.77 1.92
CA TRP A 201 21.90 -12.49 2.27
C TRP A 201 21.51 -12.06 3.70
N SER A 202 20.26 -12.20 4.09
CA SER A 202 19.80 -11.90 5.48
C SER A 202 20.53 -12.75 6.52
N GLN A 203 20.94 -13.99 6.16
CA GLN A 203 21.78 -14.83 7.01
C GLN A 203 23.25 -14.38 7.09
N LYS A 204 23.76 -13.61 6.10
CA LYS A 204 25.13 -13.13 6.06
C LYS A 204 25.37 -11.78 6.74
N THR A 205 24.37 -10.94 6.84
CA THR A 205 24.46 -9.61 7.45
C THR A 205 24.01 -9.58 8.91
N GLY A 206 23.60 -10.72 9.45
CA GLY A 206 23.16 -10.89 10.83
C GLY A 206 24.32 -11.10 11.81
N ASP A 207 25.29 -10.19 11.89
CA ASP A 207 26.15 -10.02 13.06
C ASP A 207 25.43 -9.17 14.11
N GLY A 208 24.22 -9.55 14.47
CA GLY A 208 23.45 -9.02 15.58
C GLY A 208 23.50 -10.02 16.73
N GLU A 209 24.10 -9.64 17.84
CA GLU A 209 24.22 -10.39 19.08
C GLU A 209 22.93 -11.13 19.42
N THR A 210 23.04 -12.43 19.52
CA THR A 210 22.03 -13.30 20.12
C THR A 210 21.90 -12.91 21.60
N ILE A 211 20.79 -12.30 21.98
CA ILE A 211 20.42 -12.18 23.39
C ILE A 211 20.10 -13.61 23.87
N SER A 212 21.10 -14.22 24.46
CA SER A 212 20.96 -15.47 25.20
C SER A 212 20.16 -15.19 26.46
N THR A 213 18.92 -15.57 26.50
CA THR A 213 18.21 -15.84 27.77
C THR A 213 18.39 -17.30 28.12
N THR A 214 19.05 -17.47 29.22
CA THR A 214 19.46 -18.73 29.85
C THR A 214 18.30 -19.63 30.22
N GLN A 215 18.57 -20.92 29.96
CA GLN A 215 18.26 -22.10 30.72
C GLN A 215 16.87 -22.68 30.73
N ASP A 216 16.87 -23.79 30.15
CA ASP A 216 16.24 -25.09 30.25
C ASP A 216 15.22 -25.44 29.19
N GLY A 217 15.63 -26.43 28.41
CA GLY A 217 14.76 -27.39 27.71
C GLY A 217 14.53 -27.06 26.24
N THR A 218 15.26 -27.76 25.39
CA THR A 218 14.93 -28.06 23.98
C THR A 218 14.34 -26.90 23.17
N ALA A 219 15.21 -26.04 22.66
CA ALA A 219 14.85 -25.16 21.58
C ALA A 219 14.70 -25.99 20.29
N GLU A 220 13.50 -26.41 19.98
CA GLU A 220 13.11 -26.57 18.59
C GLU A 220 13.20 -25.18 17.96
N GLU A 221 14.06 -25.04 16.96
CA GLU A 221 14.08 -23.91 16.04
C GLU A 221 12.71 -23.85 15.34
N THR A 222 11.74 -23.21 15.99
CA THR A 222 10.52 -22.82 15.31
C THR A 222 10.90 -21.74 14.33
N ALA A 223 10.95 -22.09 13.04
CA ALA A 223 10.78 -21.12 11.96
C ALA A 223 9.68 -20.17 12.41
N ALA A 224 9.97 -18.85 12.44
CA ALA A 224 9.02 -17.87 12.94
C ALA A 224 7.68 -18.13 12.22
N ALA A 225 6.73 -18.70 12.94
CA ALA A 225 5.42 -18.97 12.39
C ALA A 225 4.83 -17.61 12.03
N ARG A 226 4.42 -17.45 10.76
CA ARG A 226 3.60 -16.31 10.36
C ARG A 226 2.50 -16.17 11.41
N PRO A 227 2.25 -14.97 11.93
CA PRO A 227 1.17 -14.79 12.88
C PRO A 227 -0.11 -15.29 12.24
N LEU A 228 -0.87 -16.09 12.95
CA LEU A 228 -2.18 -16.53 12.50
C LEU A 228 -3.00 -15.28 12.19
N SER A 229 -3.62 -15.24 11.01
CA SER A 229 -4.48 -14.14 10.63
C SER A 229 -5.53 -13.92 11.71
N ARG A 230 -5.60 -12.68 12.23
CA ARG A 230 -6.64 -12.25 13.16
C ARG A 230 -7.91 -11.82 12.44
N ALA A 231 -7.87 -11.83 11.11
CA ALA A 231 -8.95 -11.37 10.26
C ALA A 231 -10.29 -12.01 10.64
N GLN A 232 -11.31 -11.17 10.78
CA GLN A 232 -12.64 -11.58 11.18
C GLN A 232 -13.73 -10.90 10.36
N THR A 233 -14.85 -11.60 10.22
CA THR A 233 -16.06 -11.09 9.58
C THR A 233 -16.90 -10.31 10.58
N LEU A 234 -17.09 -9.01 10.38
CA LEU A 234 -17.95 -8.16 11.19
C LEU A 234 -19.39 -8.12 10.61
N VAL A 235 -19.52 -7.94 9.30
CA VAL A 235 -20.78 -8.04 8.56
C VAL A 235 -20.56 -9.03 7.41
N PRO A 236 -21.31 -10.15 7.39
CA PRO A 236 -21.11 -11.18 6.38
C PRO A 236 -21.63 -10.76 5.00
N GLY A 237 -21.08 -11.38 3.97
CA GLY A 237 -21.50 -11.24 2.58
C GLY A 237 -20.35 -11.43 1.60
N THR A 238 -20.68 -11.36 0.32
CA THR A 238 -19.71 -11.44 -0.79
C THR A 238 -19.78 -10.17 -1.61
N ALA A 239 -18.64 -9.65 -2.02
CA ALA A 239 -18.57 -8.48 -2.88
C ALA A 239 -17.44 -8.64 -3.91
N GLN A 240 -17.66 -8.07 -5.09
CA GLN A 240 -16.66 -7.88 -6.12
C GLN A 240 -16.54 -6.39 -6.42
N GLY A 241 -15.31 -5.91 -6.59
CA GLY A 241 -15.10 -4.50 -6.90
C GLY A 241 -13.63 -4.14 -6.99
N ARG A 242 -13.40 -2.89 -7.31
CA ARG A 242 -12.06 -2.33 -7.39
C ARG A 242 -11.56 -1.97 -6.00
N LEU A 243 -10.37 -2.46 -5.64
CA LEU A 243 -9.75 -2.15 -4.37
C LEU A 243 -9.22 -0.72 -4.37
N GLY A 244 -9.59 0.06 -3.35
CA GLY A 244 -9.13 1.43 -3.18
C GLY A 244 -9.18 1.84 -1.71
N GLY A 245 -8.78 3.06 -1.40
CA GLY A 245 -8.71 3.55 -0.02
C GLY A 245 -7.27 3.74 0.46
N GLY A 246 -6.96 3.31 1.68
CA GLY A 246 -5.67 3.43 2.33
C GLY A 246 -5.77 4.02 3.74
N ASN A 247 -4.84 4.89 4.12
CA ASN A 247 -4.84 5.54 5.42
C ASN A 247 -6.07 6.43 5.62
N LEU A 248 -6.84 6.19 6.69
CA LEU A 248 -8.11 6.85 6.97
C LEU A 248 -7.95 8.37 7.11
N SER A 249 -6.92 8.81 7.84
CA SER A 249 -6.62 10.24 8.02
C SER A 249 -6.37 10.93 6.68
N LEU A 250 -5.65 10.29 5.76
CA LEU A 250 -5.35 10.83 4.43
C LEU A 250 -6.57 10.83 3.52
N VAL A 251 -7.39 9.77 3.57
CA VAL A 251 -8.66 9.73 2.83
C VAL A 251 -9.58 10.86 3.30
N ALA A 252 -9.72 11.05 4.61
CA ALA A 252 -10.55 12.14 5.16
C ALA A 252 -9.99 13.52 4.83
N ALA A 253 -8.67 13.71 4.92
CA ALA A 253 -8.02 14.98 4.55
C ALA A 253 -8.17 15.32 3.06
N GLY A 254 -8.25 14.31 2.20
CA GLY A 254 -8.48 14.46 0.76
C GLY A 254 -9.91 14.85 0.37
N MET A 255 -10.89 14.76 1.30
CA MET A 255 -12.28 15.08 0.99
C MET A 255 -12.44 16.53 0.49
N GLY A 256 -12.95 16.65 -0.73
CA GLY A 256 -13.15 17.92 -1.40
C GLY A 256 -11.94 18.43 -2.18
N SER A 257 -10.83 17.67 -2.22
CA SER A 257 -9.73 17.97 -3.12
C SER A 257 -10.05 17.51 -4.55
N PRO A 258 -9.50 18.17 -5.59
CA PRO A 258 -9.77 17.79 -6.97
C PRO A 258 -9.14 16.43 -7.36
N GLU A 259 -8.17 15.95 -6.60
CA GLU A 259 -7.49 14.67 -6.82
C GLU A 259 -8.26 13.48 -6.25
N LEU A 260 -9.15 13.74 -5.30
CA LEU A 260 -10.01 12.70 -4.78
C LEU A 260 -11.26 12.60 -5.66
N ILE A 261 -11.42 11.50 -6.35
CA ILE A 261 -12.65 11.25 -7.12
C ILE A 261 -13.84 11.35 -6.17
N ASP A 262 -14.85 12.19 -6.54
CA ASP A 262 -16.15 12.10 -5.91
C ASP A 262 -16.65 10.65 -5.98
N VAL A 263 -17.07 10.12 -4.86
CA VAL A 263 -17.39 8.72 -4.72
C VAL A 263 -18.54 8.28 -5.64
N ARG A 264 -19.47 9.18 -5.98
CA ARG A 264 -20.53 8.91 -6.96
C ARG A 264 -19.95 8.81 -8.36
N GLU A 265 -19.06 9.71 -8.74
CA GLU A 265 -18.34 9.68 -10.00
C GLU A 265 -17.46 8.44 -10.10
N ARG A 266 -16.86 8.00 -8.99
CA ARG A 266 -16.09 6.76 -8.94
C ARG A 266 -16.94 5.55 -9.33
N ARG A 267 -18.15 5.41 -8.78
CA ARG A 267 -19.05 4.31 -9.12
C ARG A 267 -19.52 4.34 -10.58
N GLU A 268 -19.84 5.52 -11.08
CA GLU A 268 -20.27 5.70 -12.47
C GLU A 268 -19.15 5.39 -13.47
N ARG A 269 -17.93 5.81 -13.16
CA ARG A 269 -16.78 5.62 -14.06
C ARG A 269 -16.07 4.27 -13.91
N ARG A 270 -16.06 3.69 -12.70
CA ARG A 270 -15.20 2.56 -12.35
C ARG A 270 -15.92 1.33 -11.83
N GLY A 271 -17.22 1.43 -11.60
CA GLY A 271 -18.03 0.34 -11.10
C GLY A 271 -17.91 0.11 -9.59
N PRO A 272 -18.21 -1.11 -9.11
CA PRO A 272 -18.17 -1.48 -7.70
C PRO A 272 -16.84 -1.21 -7.06
N SER A 273 -16.83 -0.85 -5.75
CA SER A 273 -15.62 -0.53 -5.00
C SER A 273 -15.56 -1.29 -3.68
N ILE A 274 -14.40 -1.87 -3.38
CA ILE A 274 -14.04 -2.42 -2.07
C ILE A 274 -13.02 -1.46 -1.44
N LEU A 275 -13.32 -0.96 -0.24
CA LEU A 275 -12.55 0.11 0.38
C LEU A 275 -11.71 -0.42 1.53
N VAL A 276 -10.38 -0.24 1.45
CA VAL A 276 -9.45 -0.52 2.55
C VAL A 276 -9.29 0.72 3.41
N LEU A 277 -9.36 0.55 4.73
CA LEU A 277 -9.09 1.59 5.71
C LEU A 277 -8.15 1.06 6.80
N GLU A 278 -7.16 1.84 7.14
CA GLU A 278 -6.23 1.62 8.25
C GLU A 278 -5.78 2.96 8.82
N ASP A 279 -5.26 2.99 10.02
CA ASP A 279 -4.60 4.19 10.56
C ASP A 279 -3.58 3.81 11.65
N VAL A 280 -2.82 4.81 12.12
CA VAL A 280 -1.80 4.67 13.15
C VAL A 280 -1.81 5.86 14.10
N ASP A 281 -1.61 5.57 15.41
CA ASP A 281 -1.43 6.58 16.46
C ASP A 281 -2.59 7.59 16.57
N GLU A 282 -3.84 7.12 16.34
CA GLU A 282 -5.05 7.93 16.44
C GLU A 282 -5.91 7.53 17.64
N GLU A 283 -6.27 8.50 18.47
CA GLU A 283 -7.23 8.31 19.55
C GLU A 283 -8.63 8.03 19.01
N LEU A 284 -9.45 7.25 19.72
CA LEU A 284 -10.79 6.85 19.27
C LEU A 284 -11.65 8.01 18.82
N TYR A 285 -11.66 9.13 19.58
CA TYR A 285 -12.45 10.33 19.21
C TYR A 285 -11.95 10.99 17.91
N ARG A 286 -10.67 10.78 17.56
CA ARG A 286 -10.12 11.26 16.29
C ARG A 286 -10.63 10.41 15.14
N LEU A 287 -10.58 9.08 15.29
CA LEU A 287 -11.18 8.15 14.33
C LEU A 287 -12.67 8.45 14.12
N ASP A 288 -13.42 8.69 15.21
CA ASP A 288 -14.83 9.09 15.18
C ASP A 288 -15.01 10.36 14.32
N ASN A 289 -14.20 11.40 14.55
CA ASN A 289 -14.26 12.65 13.79
C ASN A 289 -13.98 12.43 12.29
N LEU A 290 -13.01 11.59 11.94
CA LEU A 290 -12.69 11.24 10.55
C LEU A 290 -13.85 10.48 9.89
N MET A 291 -14.45 9.53 10.62
CA MET A 291 -15.62 8.78 10.14
C MET A 291 -16.83 9.69 9.92
N VAL A 292 -17.12 10.63 10.83
CA VAL A 292 -18.17 11.65 10.64
C VAL A 292 -17.94 12.42 9.34
N GLN A 293 -16.70 12.85 9.09
CA GLN A 293 -16.36 13.59 7.87
C GLN A 293 -16.65 12.76 6.61
N LEU A 294 -16.17 11.51 6.57
CA LEU A 294 -16.33 10.62 5.42
C LEU A 294 -17.80 10.23 5.18
N VAL A 295 -18.54 9.90 6.23
CA VAL A 295 -19.97 9.54 6.14
C VAL A 295 -20.78 10.73 5.65
N ARG A 296 -20.59 11.92 6.26
CA ARG A 296 -21.30 13.13 5.83
C ARG A 296 -20.90 13.60 4.44
N GLY A 297 -19.66 13.38 4.05
CA GLY A 297 -19.16 13.61 2.68
C GLY A 297 -19.68 12.59 1.67
N GLY A 298 -20.36 11.53 2.12
CA GLY A 298 -20.92 10.50 1.25
C GLY A 298 -19.90 9.51 0.71
N TRP A 299 -18.70 9.41 1.31
CA TRP A 299 -17.60 8.62 0.79
C TRP A 299 -17.93 7.11 0.68
N PHE A 300 -18.77 6.59 1.57
CA PHE A 300 -19.20 5.20 1.57
C PHE A 300 -20.41 4.90 0.68
N THR A 301 -21.01 5.88 0.01
CA THR A 301 -22.24 5.66 -0.80
C THR A 301 -22.02 4.80 -2.03
N SER A 302 -20.79 4.59 -2.46
CA SER A 302 -20.45 3.71 -3.58
C SER A 302 -19.64 2.49 -3.15
N ALA A 303 -19.46 2.27 -1.85
CA ALA A 303 -18.80 1.08 -1.34
C ALA A 303 -19.69 -0.14 -1.49
N ASP A 304 -19.14 -1.23 -1.97
CA ASP A 304 -19.75 -2.56 -2.02
C ASP A 304 -19.22 -3.47 -0.91
N ALA A 305 -18.07 -3.12 -0.31
CA ALA A 305 -17.54 -3.71 0.91
C ALA A 305 -16.52 -2.77 1.57
N VAL A 306 -16.25 -3.02 2.87
CA VAL A 306 -15.18 -2.34 3.60
C VAL A 306 -14.24 -3.38 4.25
N VAL A 307 -12.96 -3.15 4.06
CA VAL A 307 -11.85 -3.97 4.58
C VAL A 307 -11.06 -3.12 5.57
N LEU A 308 -11.14 -3.45 6.85
CA LEU A 308 -10.39 -2.79 7.90
C LEU A 308 -9.04 -3.48 8.05
N GLY A 309 -7.97 -2.71 7.90
CA GLY A 309 -6.59 -3.13 8.06
C GLY A 309 -6.14 -3.15 9.51
N SER A 310 -4.94 -2.63 9.79
CA SER A 310 -4.41 -2.51 11.14
C SER A 310 -4.74 -1.15 11.76
N TRP A 311 -4.73 -1.11 13.10
CA TRP A 311 -4.97 0.09 13.90
C TRP A 311 -3.83 0.24 14.92
N GLN A 312 -2.59 0.22 14.40
CA GLN A 312 -1.37 0.23 15.18
C GLN A 312 -1.31 1.48 16.07
N ASP A 313 -1.08 1.27 17.37
CA ASP A 313 -1.02 2.35 18.38
C ASP A 313 -2.26 3.26 18.44
N CYS A 314 -3.39 2.85 17.84
CA CYS A 314 -4.69 3.49 18.00
C CYS A 314 -5.39 3.00 19.29
N ALA A 315 -6.68 3.33 19.43
CA ALA A 315 -7.52 2.76 20.46
C ALA A 315 -7.59 1.22 20.36
N PRO A 316 -8.01 0.50 21.43
CA PRO A 316 -8.18 -0.95 21.38
C PRO A 316 -9.03 -1.39 20.16
N VAL A 317 -8.58 -2.41 19.44
CA VAL A 317 -9.21 -2.85 18.18
C VAL A 317 -10.73 -3.05 18.31
N HIS A 318 -11.20 -3.67 19.39
CA HIS A 318 -12.63 -3.90 19.60
C HIS A 318 -13.45 -2.60 19.75
N GLU A 319 -12.84 -1.49 20.23
CA GLU A 319 -13.49 -0.18 20.30
C GLU A 319 -13.54 0.46 18.92
N VAL A 320 -12.46 0.31 18.12
CA VAL A 320 -12.43 0.76 16.73
C VAL A 320 -13.46 -0.01 15.89
N GLU A 321 -13.55 -1.32 16.05
CA GLU A 321 -14.54 -2.15 15.37
C GLU A 321 -15.97 -1.75 15.73
N ALA A 322 -16.24 -1.50 17.01
CA ALA A 322 -17.55 -1.02 17.45
C ALA A 322 -17.91 0.33 16.81
N LEU A 323 -16.94 1.25 16.75
CA LEU A 323 -17.09 2.54 16.07
C LEU A 323 -17.39 2.37 14.57
N MET A 324 -16.62 1.52 13.87
CA MET A 324 -16.83 1.25 12.45
C MET A 324 -18.21 0.62 12.18
N ILE A 325 -18.66 -0.29 13.02
CA ILE A 325 -20.00 -0.90 12.91
C ILE A 325 -21.10 0.11 13.18
N ASP A 326 -20.92 1.04 14.13
CA ASP A 326 -21.91 2.10 14.38
C ASP A 326 -22.16 2.95 13.13
N TYR A 327 -21.09 3.27 12.39
CA TYR A 327 -21.20 4.07 11.15
C TYR A 327 -21.60 3.26 9.92
N LEU A 328 -21.09 2.07 9.76
CA LEU A 328 -21.12 1.33 8.49
C LEU A 328 -22.05 0.12 8.52
N GLY A 329 -22.38 -0.42 9.69
CA GLY A 329 -23.18 -1.65 9.83
C GLY A 329 -24.57 -1.56 9.20
N GLY A 330 -25.14 -0.35 9.11
CA GLY A 330 -26.42 -0.09 8.47
C GLY A 330 -26.40 -0.01 6.94
N LEU A 331 -25.22 -0.08 6.30
CA LEU A 331 -25.11 0.03 4.84
C LEU A 331 -25.51 -1.25 4.10
N GLY A 332 -25.57 -2.40 4.79
CA GLY A 332 -25.94 -3.69 4.20
C GLY A 332 -24.87 -4.27 3.26
N ILE A 333 -23.60 -3.89 3.46
CA ILE A 333 -22.44 -4.38 2.72
C ILE A 333 -21.52 -5.21 3.62
N PRO A 334 -20.73 -6.15 3.09
CA PRO A 334 -19.75 -6.90 3.87
C PRO A 334 -18.72 -5.97 4.51
N ILE A 335 -18.38 -6.26 5.78
CA ILE A 335 -17.32 -5.56 6.52
C ILE A 335 -16.44 -6.61 7.19
N VAL A 336 -15.14 -6.53 6.96
CA VAL A 336 -14.13 -7.41 7.57
C VAL A 336 -13.09 -6.58 8.30
N SER A 337 -12.47 -7.16 9.32
CA SER A 337 -11.52 -6.49 10.20
C SER A 337 -10.23 -7.28 10.36
N GLU A 338 -9.20 -6.61 10.85
CA GLU A 338 -7.87 -7.17 11.12
C GLU A 338 -7.23 -7.89 9.92
N MET A 339 -7.45 -7.35 8.72
CA MET A 339 -6.82 -7.86 7.49
C MET A 339 -5.32 -7.55 7.42
N GLY A 340 -4.77 -6.80 8.38
CA GLY A 340 -3.37 -6.55 8.61
C GLY A 340 -2.73 -5.45 7.76
N PHE A 341 -3.40 -4.96 6.70
CA PHE A 341 -2.87 -3.86 5.87
C PHE A 341 -2.63 -2.62 6.71
N GLY A 342 -1.50 -1.94 6.52
CA GLY A 342 -1.24 -0.66 7.20
C GLY A 342 0.11 -0.60 7.90
N HIS A 343 0.09 -0.33 9.23
CA HIS A 343 1.28 0.00 10.00
C HIS A 343 1.77 -1.10 10.93
N ASP A 344 1.12 -2.25 10.98
CA ASP A 344 1.63 -3.39 11.75
C ASP A 344 3.05 -3.76 11.30
N PRO A 345 3.92 -4.23 12.21
CA PRO A 345 5.32 -4.55 11.89
C PRO A 345 5.51 -5.55 10.76
N ASP A 346 4.53 -6.38 10.50
CA ASP A 346 4.50 -7.41 9.46
C ASP A 346 3.35 -7.19 8.45
N ALA A 347 2.89 -5.93 8.30
CA ALA A 347 1.81 -5.58 7.40
C ALA A 347 1.97 -6.15 5.99
N PRO A 348 0.94 -6.82 5.45
CA PRO A 348 0.95 -7.28 4.07
C PRO A 348 0.72 -6.14 3.08
N SER A 349 1.11 -6.35 1.83
CA SER A 349 0.87 -5.43 0.72
C SER A 349 -0.54 -5.59 0.15
N ALA A 350 -1.08 -4.51 -0.40
CA ALA A 350 -2.37 -4.48 -1.10
C ALA A 350 -2.24 -3.71 -2.43
N PRO A 351 -2.43 -4.37 -3.58
CA PRO A 351 -2.49 -3.67 -4.85
C PRO A 351 -3.79 -2.87 -4.95
N LEU A 352 -3.69 -1.56 -5.08
CA LEU A 352 -4.84 -0.66 -5.26
C LEU A 352 -5.13 -0.46 -6.75
N GLY A 353 -6.40 -0.29 -7.08
CA GLY A 353 -6.83 -0.12 -8.45
C GLY A 353 -7.03 -1.42 -9.23
N VAL A 354 -6.91 -2.57 -8.60
CA VAL A 354 -7.20 -3.89 -9.17
C VAL A 354 -8.60 -4.38 -8.80
N ASP A 355 -9.16 -5.27 -9.60
CA ASP A 355 -10.42 -5.93 -9.26
C ASP A 355 -10.15 -7.06 -8.25
N VAL A 356 -10.97 -7.10 -7.21
CA VAL A 356 -10.87 -8.09 -6.13
C VAL A 356 -12.23 -8.68 -5.78
N THR A 357 -12.20 -9.88 -5.22
CA THR A 357 -13.37 -10.55 -4.64
C THR A 357 -13.16 -10.74 -3.15
N LEU A 358 -14.15 -10.33 -2.35
CA LEU A 358 -14.23 -10.56 -0.92
C LEU A 358 -15.32 -11.61 -0.63
N GLU A 359 -14.96 -12.62 0.15
CA GLU A 359 -15.89 -13.58 0.77
C GLU A 359 -15.76 -13.47 2.30
N ALA A 360 -16.88 -13.17 2.95
CA ALA A 360 -16.96 -12.96 4.39
C ALA A 360 -18.11 -13.78 4.94
N GLU A 361 -17.85 -15.04 5.27
CA GLU A 361 -18.85 -15.96 5.84
C GLU A 361 -18.91 -15.84 7.37
N PRO A 362 -20.09 -16.01 7.97
CA PRO A 362 -20.24 -15.94 9.42
C PRO A 362 -19.41 -17.02 10.14
N GLY A 363 -18.53 -16.59 11.04
CA GLY A 363 -17.70 -17.51 11.84
C GLY A 363 -16.53 -18.14 11.09
N GLU A 364 -16.33 -17.77 9.84
CA GLU A 364 -15.16 -18.14 9.05
C GLU A 364 -14.20 -16.95 8.91
N ARG A 365 -12.95 -17.26 8.63
CA ARG A 365 -11.97 -16.23 8.27
C ARG A 365 -12.34 -15.63 6.91
N PRO A 366 -12.46 -14.31 6.81
CA PRO A 366 -12.73 -13.67 5.52
C PRO A 366 -11.56 -13.86 4.56
N ARG A 367 -11.87 -13.95 3.26
CA ARG A 367 -10.90 -14.09 2.18
C ARG A 367 -11.07 -12.96 1.19
N LEU A 368 -9.96 -12.35 0.82
CA LEU A 368 -9.90 -11.29 -0.20
C LEU A 368 -8.82 -11.68 -1.21
N TRP A 369 -9.13 -11.73 -2.48
CA TRP A 369 -8.14 -12.05 -3.51
C TRP A 369 -8.29 -11.16 -4.74
N VAL A 370 -7.16 -10.98 -5.45
CA VAL A 370 -7.12 -10.28 -6.74
C VAL A 370 -7.74 -11.17 -7.81
N ASP A 371 -8.69 -10.66 -8.55
CA ASP A 371 -9.32 -11.39 -9.64
C ASP A 371 -8.32 -11.63 -10.78
N GLN A 372 -8.51 -12.72 -11.53
CA GLN A 372 -7.72 -12.92 -12.74
C GLN A 372 -8.18 -11.98 -13.84
N ALA A 373 -7.25 -11.45 -14.61
CA ALA A 373 -7.58 -10.58 -15.75
C ALA A 373 -8.60 -11.27 -16.68
N GLY A 374 -9.74 -10.61 -16.88
CA GLY A 374 -10.82 -11.14 -17.71
C GLY A 374 -11.92 -11.90 -16.97
N ALA A 375 -11.90 -11.97 -15.64
CA ALA A 375 -12.89 -12.65 -14.82
C ALA A 375 -14.24 -11.91 -14.66
N ARG A 376 -14.40 -10.73 -15.22
CA ARG A 376 -15.71 -10.05 -15.24
C ARG A 376 -16.63 -10.76 -16.24
N THR A 377 -17.62 -11.49 -15.72
CA THR A 377 -18.74 -12.03 -16.49
C THR A 377 -19.92 -11.05 -16.52
#